data_8a849596e0a682cf97434be93e2649e3
#
_entry.id   8a849596e0a682cf97434be93e2649e3
#
_cell.length_a   1.000
_cell.length_b   1.000
_cell.length_c   1.000
_cell.angle_alpha   90.00
_cell.angle_beta   90.00
_cell.angle_gamma   90.00
#
_symmetry.space_group_name_H-M   'P 1'
#
loop_
_entity.id
_entity.type
_entity.pdbx_description
1 polymer ?
#
loop_
_entity_poly.entity_id
_entity_poly.type
_entity_poly.pdbx_seq_one_letter_code
_entity_poly.pdbx_strand_id
1 'polypeptide(L)' 'MASHPPDRFLRLNTVLDRTGLSRATLYRKNQAGTFPKQIKIAERSCGWRESALEEWLRNSMFYKVGD' A
#
# COMPACT_ATOMS: atom_id res chain seq x y z
N MET A 1 -9.33 -11.96 -23.53
CA MET A 1 -9.97 -11.20 -22.60
C MET A 1 -9.15 -10.98 -21.36
N ALA A 2 -9.24 -9.84 -20.88
CA ALA A 2 -8.48 -9.51 -19.75
C ALA A 2 -8.99 -10.33 -18.62
N SER A 3 -8.13 -11.01 -18.04
CA SER A 3 -8.62 -11.88 -17.09
C SER A 3 -8.30 -11.44 -15.72
N HIS A 4 -7.53 -10.42 -15.48
CA HIS A 4 -7.42 -10.06 -14.11
C HIS A 4 -8.42 -8.97 -13.77
N PRO A 5 -8.95 -9.06 -12.56
CA PRO A 5 -9.88 -8.05 -12.09
C PRO A 5 -9.19 -6.71 -11.99
N PRO A 6 -9.96 -5.63 -11.99
CA PRO A 6 -9.38 -4.34 -11.78
C PRO A 6 -8.68 -4.27 -10.45
N ASP A 7 -7.61 -3.50 -10.42
CA ASP A 7 -6.85 -3.30 -9.21
C ASP A 7 -7.73 -2.62 -8.16
N ARG A 8 -7.72 -3.14 -6.96
CA ARG A 8 -8.51 -2.59 -5.89
C ARG A 8 -7.73 -1.55 -5.13
N PHE A 9 -8.47 -0.60 -4.56
CA PHE A 9 -7.88 0.37 -3.65
C PHE A 9 -8.21 -0.05 -2.22
N LEU A 10 -7.20 -0.09 -1.39
CA LEU A 10 -7.34 -0.51 -0.01
C LEU A 10 -7.20 0.70 0.88
N ARG A 11 -8.09 0.81 1.85
CA ARG A 11 -8.02 1.89 2.82
C ARG A 11 -7.05 1.56 3.92
N LEU A 12 -6.70 2.57 4.70
CA LEU A 12 -5.70 2.43 5.74
C LEU A 12 -5.99 1.26 6.67
N ASN A 13 -7.23 1.16 7.15
CA ASN A 13 -7.55 0.09 8.09
C ASN A 13 -7.31 -1.29 7.48
N THR A 14 -7.68 -1.45 6.22
CA THR A 14 -7.47 -2.72 5.55
C THR A 14 -5.98 -3.01 5.37
N VAL A 15 -5.21 -1.97 5.05
CA VAL A 15 -3.77 -2.15 4.88
C VAL A 15 -3.12 -2.52 6.20
N LEU A 16 -3.51 -1.88 7.28
CA LEU A 16 -2.97 -2.20 8.60
C LEU A 16 -3.30 -3.64 8.97
N ASP A 17 -4.52 -4.05 8.68
CA ASP A 17 -4.95 -5.40 9.00
C ASP A 17 -4.14 -6.44 8.21
N ARG A 18 -3.91 -6.18 6.94
CA ARG A 18 -3.19 -7.12 6.10
C ARG A 18 -1.70 -7.17 6.41
N THR A 19 -1.13 -6.06 6.80
CA THR A 19 0.31 -5.99 7.05
C THR A 19 0.67 -6.26 8.51
N GLY A 20 -0.29 -6.09 9.41
CA GLY A 20 -0.02 -6.22 10.82
C GLY A 20 0.77 -5.07 11.40
N LEU A 21 0.92 -3.99 10.65
CA LEU A 21 1.66 -2.83 11.13
C LEU A 21 0.77 -1.93 11.96
N SER A 22 1.39 -1.19 12.88
CA SER A 22 0.68 -0.13 13.54
C SER A 22 0.63 1.08 12.63
N ARG A 23 -0.30 1.98 12.92
CA ARG A 23 -0.46 3.18 12.11
C ARG A 23 0.84 4.00 12.11
N ALA A 24 1.47 4.14 13.25
CA ALA A 24 2.70 4.92 13.35
C ALA A 24 3.81 4.29 12.53
N THR A 25 3.93 2.98 12.58
CA THR A 25 4.94 2.29 11.81
C THR A 25 4.71 2.44 10.33
N LEU A 26 3.45 2.35 9.91
CA LEU A 26 3.13 2.49 8.49
C LEU A 26 3.50 3.88 7.99
N TYR A 27 3.15 4.92 8.74
CA TYR A 27 3.48 6.28 8.32
C TYR A 27 4.98 6.50 8.27
N ARG A 28 5.71 5.92 9.21
CA ARG A 28 7.16 6.04 9.22
C ARG A 28 7.76 5.38 7.98
N LYS A 29 7.29 4.20 7.63
CA LYS A 29 7.76 3.51 6.44
C LYS A 29 7.39 4.27 5.17
N ASN A 30 6.22 4.86 5.17
CA ASN A 30 5.77 5.64 4.02
C ASN A 30 6.67 6.84 3.80
N GLN A 31 7.04 7.53 4.86
CA GLN A 31 7.94 8.66 4.76
C GLN A 31 9.35 8.25 4.35
N ALA A 32 9.78 7.10 4.80
CA ALA A 32 11.12 6.61 4.47
C ALA A 32 11.21 6.06 3.04
N GLY A 33 10.10 5.93 2.35
CA GLY A 33 10.11 5.38 1.00
C GLY A 33 10.20 3.88 0.94
N THR A 34 9.93 3.22 2.04
CA THR A 34 10.00 1.76 2.10
C THR A 34 8.61 1.13 2.11
N PHE A 35 7.61 1.89 1.74
CA PHE A 35 6.24 1.41 1.65
C PHE A 35 5.62 2.03 0.40
N PRO A 36 4.63 1.37 -0.22
CA PRO A 36 4.01 1.92 -1.42
C PRO A 36 3.41 3.29 -1.17
N LYS A 37 3.41 4.11 -2.19
CA LYS A 37 2.89 5.46 -2.06
C LYS A 37 1.38 5.42 -1.94
N GLN A 38 0.89 6.24 -1.03
CA GLN A 38 -0.53 6.43 -0.86
C GLN A 38 -1.09 7.22 -2.04
N ILE A 39 -2.24 6.80 -2.54
CA ILE A 39 -2.88 7.55 -3.62
C ILE A 39 -4.22 8.04 -3.14
N LYS A 40 -4.62 9.16 -3.73
CA LYS A 40 -5.90 9.74 -3.40
C LYS A 40 -6.98 8.99 -4.17
N ILE A 41 -7.90 8.40 -3.45
CA ILE A 41 -8.99 7.64 -4.05
C ILE A 41 -10.18 8.55 -4.30
N ALA A 42 -10.46 9.41 -3.36
CA ALA A 42 -11.58 10.33 -3.44
C ALA A 42 -11.18 11.58 -2.70
N GLU A 43 -12.07 12.56 -2.68
CA GLU A 43 -11.73 13.87 -2.14
C GLU A 43 -11.20 13.82 -0.72
N ARG A 44 -11.71 12.91 0.07
CA ARG A 44 -11.27 12.79 1.46
C ARG A 44 -10.77 11.41 1.80
N SER A 45 -10.44 10.63 0.78
CA SER A 45 -10.03 9.26 1.00
C SER A 45 -8.74 9.00 0.29
N CYS A 46 -7.84 8.36 0.97
CA CYS A 46 -6.58 7.92 0.40
C CYS A 46 -6.43 6.43 0.66
N GLY A 47 -5.62 5.80 -0.15
CA GLY A 47 -5.40 4.38 0.04
C GLY A 47 -4.26 3.91 -0.83
N TRP A 48 -4.17 2.62 -0.96
CA TRP A 48 -3.11 1.98 -1.71
C TRP A 48 -3.72 1.01 -2.70
N ARG A 49 -3.01 0.78 -3.79
CA ARG A 49 -3.43 -0.26 -4.71
C ARG A 49 -3.13 -1.62 -4.11
N GLU A 50 -4.05 -2.54 -4.30
CA GLU A 50 -3.87 -3.89 -3.78
C GLU A 50 -2.62 -4.54 -4.37
N SER A 51 -2.38 -4.34 -5.66
CA SER A 51 -1.20 -4.90 -6.29
C SER A 51 0.08 -4.36 -5.70
N ALA A 52 0.10 -3.08 -5.36
CA ALA A 52 1.28 -2.49 -4.74
C ALA A 52 1.51 -3.06 -3.36
N LEU A 53 0.45 -3.28 -2.61
CA LEU A 53 0.58 -3.86 -1.29
C LEU A 53 1.06 -5.30 -1.37
N GLU A 54 0.55 -6.06 -2.32
CA GLU A 54 0.98 -7.44 -2.49
C GLU A 54 2.44 -7.52 -2.86
N GLU A 55 2.89 -6.62 -3.70
CA GLU A 55 4.31 -6.57 -4.05
C GLU A 55 5.15 -6.26 -2.82
N TRP A 56 4.70 -5.32 -2.00
CA TRP A 56 5.42 -4.98 -0.78
C TRP A 56 5.47 -6.17 0.17
N LEU A 57 4.38 -6.90 0.29
CA LEU A 57 4.34 -8.05 1.18
C LEU A 57 5.32 -9.13 0.76
N ARG A 58 5.51 -9.28 -0.55
CA ARG A 58 6.47 -10.25 -1.07
C ARG A 58 7.91 -9.82 -0.86
N ASN A 59 8.17 -8.52 -0.90
CA ASN A 59 9.52 -8.00 -0.90
C ASN A 59 9.75 -6.96 0.19
N SER A 60 9.13 -7.15 1.34
CA SER A 60 9.09 -6.09 2.33
C SER A 60 10.48 -5.66 2.81
N MET A 61 11.43 -6.57 2.85
CA MET A 61 12.76 -6.22 3.31
C MET A 61 13.53 -5.38 2.32
N PHE A 62 13.25 -5.54 1.04
CA PHE A 62 14.01 -4.87 -0.01
C PHE A 62 13.20 -3.85 -0.77
N TYR A 63 11.95 -3.69 -0.41
CA TYR A 63 11.07 -2.79 -1.15
C TYR A 63 11.48 -1.35 -0.95
N LYS A 64 11.58 -0.62 -2.03
CA LYS A 64 11.76 0.82 -2.01
C LYS A 64 10.87 1.44 -3.03
N VAL A 65 10.33 2.59 -2.69
CA VAL A 65 9.55 3.34 -3.66
C VAL A 65 10.50 3.79 -4.75
N GLY A 66 10.18 3.45 -5.97
CA GLY A 66 11.06 3.68 -7.06
C GLY A 66 11.34 5.13 -7.26
N ASP A 67 12.47 5.47 -7.68
CA ASP A 67 12.83 6.78 -7.91
C ASP A 67 13.23 7.03 -9.20
#